data_626d82ef754a5fd6f43abd2d30f82518
#
_entry.id   626d82ef754a5fd6f43abd2d30f82518
#
_cell.length_a   1.000
_cell.length_b   1.000
_cell.length_c   1.000
_cell.angle_alpha   90.00
_cell.angle_beta   90.00
_cell.angle_gamma   90.00
#
_symmetry.space_group_name_H-M   'P 1'
#
loop_
_entity.id
_entity.type
_entity.pdbx_description
1 polymer ?
#
loop_
_entity_poly.entity_id
_entity_poly.type
_entity_poly.pdbx_seq_one_letter_code
_entity_poly.pdbx_strand_id
1 'polypeptide(L)'
;MRGVFFSFEGPEGSGKSTQIRLLYNYLKKRGLKVLKIREPGGTRIGEKIRKILLNPSFKEISPLSEMLLYMVCRNQLVEEVIIPYLKKGYIILCDRFLDSTFAYQGFGLGVDLKLIKKVADSVCKGITPDLTVVLDLPVEEGLKRAGKKFDRIEIRDLKFHQRVREGYLKLAKLYPKRIKVIAVQNEPLSTQKIIQEIIFKKLCHLRKLSETKNL
;
A
#
# COMPACT_ATOMS: atom_id res chain seq x y z
N MET A 1 -20.83 6.98 10.45
CA MET A 1 -20.21 5.72 9.92
C MET A 1 -18.70 5.88 9.97
N ARG A 2 -17.96 4.89 10.52
CA ARG A 2 -16.47 4.90 10.48
C ARG A 2 -16.00 4.91 9.03
N GLY A 3 -14.94 5.66 8.74
CA GLY A 3 -14.29 5.66 7.43
C GLY A 3 -13.72 4.26 7.08
N VAL A 4 -13.34 4.09 5.83
CA VAL A 4 -12.84 2.82 5.29
C VAL A 4 -11.44 3.04 4.73
N PHE A 5 -10.55 2.07 4.97
CA PHE A 5 -9.14 2.16 4.56
C PHE A 5 -8.78 1.05 3.57
N PHE A 6 -8.37 1.45 2.37
CA PHE A 6 -7.88 0.56 1.32
C PHE A 6 -6.41 0.84 1.03
N SER A 7 -5.57 -0.21 0.97
CA SER A 7 -4.20 -0.10 0.50
C SER A 7 -4.04 -0.75 -0.87
N PHE A 8 -3.17 -0.18 -1.69
CA PHE A 8 -2.79 -0.68 -3.00
C PHE A 8 -1.32 -1.03 -2.98
N GLU A 9 -1.03 -2.27 -3.29
CA GLU A 9 0.27 -2.90 -3.17
C GLU A 9 0.68 -3.55 -4.50
N GLY A 10 1.91 -4.00 -4.58
CA GLY A 10 2.44 -4.70 -5.75
C GLY A 10 3.82 -4.20 -6.16
N PRO A 11 4.51 -4.92 -7.06
CA PRO A 11 5.85 -4.58 -7.52
C PRO A 11 5.90 -3.22 -8.24
N GLU A 12 7.09 -2.78 -8.58
CA GLU A 12 7.29 -1.54 -9.33
C GLU A 12 6.63 -1.64 -10.72
N GLY A 13 6.15 -0.52 -11.24
CA GLY A 13 5.49 -0.47 -12.55
C GLY A 13 4.14 -1.17 -12.66
N SER A 14 3.59 -1.74 -11.56
CA SER A 14 2.30 -2.47 -11.58
C SER A 14 1.07 -1.57 -11.77
N GLY A 15 1.24 -0.25 -11.89
CA GLY A 15 0.14 0.69 -12.20
C GLY A 15 -0.67 1.16 -11.00
N LYS A 16 -0.21 0.96 -9.74
CA LYS A 16 -0.89 1.38 -8.50
C LYS A 16 -1.44 2.79 -8.56
N SER A 17 -0.57 3.77 -8.80
CA SER A 17 -0.94 5.20 -8.80
C SER A 17 -1.99 5.52 -9.87
N THR A 18 -1.95 4.85 -11.04
CA THR A 18 -2.98 4.97 -12.09
C THR A 18 -4.31 4.44 -11.60
N GLN A 19 -4.34 3.24 -11.01
CA GLN A 19 -5.57 2.62 -10.51
C GLN A 19 -6.17 3.39 -9.35
N ILE A 20 -5.34 3.89 -8.42
CA ILE A 20 -5.78 4.76 -7.33
C ILE A 20 -6.41 6.06 -7.87
N ARG A 21 -5.81 6.69 -8.89
CA ARG A 21 -6.34 7.91 -9.51
C ARG A 21 -7.69 7.66 -10.19
N LEU A 22 -7.82 6.57 -10.93
CA LEU A 22 -9.06 6.18 -11.58
C LEU A 22 -10.16 5.89 -10.55
N LEU A 23 -9.86 5.11 -9.51
CA LEU A 23 -10.81 4.80 -8.44
C LEU A 23 -11.21 6.05 -7.64
N TYR A 24 -10.25 6.92 -7.31
CA TYR A 24 -10.52 8.18 -6.63
C TYR A 24 -11.55 9.02 -7.41
N ASN A 25 -11.32 9.22 -8.72
CA ASN A 25 -12.22 10.00 -9.56
C ASN A 25 -13.61 9.37 -9.65
N TYR A 26 -13.65 8.04 -9.76
CA TYR A 26 -14.90 7.29 -9.82
C TYR A 26 -15.73 7.43 -8.52
N LEU A 27 -15.10 7.32 -7.36
CA LEU A 27 -15.77 7.44 -6.07
C LEU A 27 -16.18 8.90 -5.78
N LYS A 28 -15.34 9.88 -6.16
CA LYS A 28 -15.67 11.32 -6.02
C LYS A 28 -16.87 11.72 -6.87
N LYS A 29 -16.98 11.25 -8.12
CA LYS A 29 -18.14 11.46 -8.98
C LYS A 29 -19.45 10.93 -8.38
N ARG A 30 -19.38 10.00 -7.42
CA ARG A 30 -20.52 9.45 -6.66
C ARG A 30 -20.79 10.18 -5.34
N GLY A 31 -20.18 11.34 -5.12
CA GLY A 31 -20.39 12.15 -3.92
C GLY A 31 -19.72 11.61 -2.66
N LEU A 32 -18.85 10.57 -2.75
CA LEU A 32 -18.20 9.98 -1.58
C LEU A 32 -17.03 10.84 -1.11
N LYS A 33 -16.82 10.88 0.23
CA LYS A 33 -15.63 11.51 0.82
C LYS A 33 -14.43 10.60 0.65
N VAL A 34 -13.51 10.97 -0.22
CA VAL A 34 -12.32 10.15 -0.55
C VAL A 34 -11.05 10.96 -0.37
N LEU A 35 -10.03 10.33 0.21
CA LEU A 35 -8.68 10.84 0.36
C LEU A 35 -7.69 9.90 -0.32
N LYS A 36 -6.74 10.46 -1.08
CA LYS A 36 -5.57 9.73 -1.61
C LYS A 36 -4.35 10.07 -0.79
N ILE A 37 -3.62 9.06 -0.37
CA ILE A 37 -2.34 9.19 0.34
C ILE A 37 -1.34 8.18 -0.23
N ARG A 38 -0.06 8.34 0.14
CA ARG A 38 1.00 7.39 -0.25
C ARG A 38 2.03 7.21 0.86
N GLU A 39 2.67 6.06 0.88
CA GLU A 39 3.87 5.78 1.67
C GLU A 39 5.09 5.44 0.77
N PRO A 40 6.31 5.82 1.19
CA PRO A 40 6.60 6.74 2.30
C PRO A 40 6.23 8.16 1.92
N GLY A 41 5.83 9.00 2.91
CA GLY A 41 5.45 10.40 2.67
C GLY A 41 4.09 10.76 3.26
N GLY A 42 3.41 11.75 2.64
CA GLY A 42 2.07 12.18 3.03
C GLY A 42 1.99 13.12 4.23
N THR A 43 3.11 13.39 4.92
CA THR A 43 3.26 14.40 5.98
C THR A 43 4.54 15.20 5.76
N ARG A 44 4.67 16.36 6.40
CA ARG A 44 5.88 17.20 6.26
C ARG A 44 7.17 16.46 6.62
N ILE A 45 7.16 15.68 7.69
CA ILE A 45 8.31 14.87 8.13
C ILE A 45 8.48 13.67 7.19
N GLY A 46 7.38 12.97 6.86
CA GLY A 46 7.41 11.83 5.95
C GLY A 46 8.00 12.16 4.59
N GLU A 47 7.72 13.34 4.02
CA GLU A 47 8.30 13.77 2.74
C GLU A 47 9.82 14.05 2.83
N LYS A 48 10.33 14.50 3.98
CA LYS A 48 11.80 14.64 4.20
C LYS A 48 12.47 13.26 4.26
N ILE A 49 11.88 12.32 5.01
CA ILE A 49 12.38 10.97 5.12
C ILE A 49 12.28 10.23 3.77
N ARG A 50 11.21 10.44 3.01
CA ARG A 50 11.08 9.92 1.65
C ARG A 50 12.25 10.32 0.76
N LYS A 51 12.72 11.56 0.84
CA LYS A 51 13.89 12.02 0.07
C LYS A 51 15.15 11.24 0.44
N ILE A 52 15.32 10.86 1.71
CA ILE A 52 16.43 10.00 2.16
C ILE A 52 16.24 8.58 1.61
N LEU A 53 15.08 7.99 1.84
CA LEU A 53 14.79 6.60 1.46
C LEU A 53 14.94 6.32 -0.03
N LEU A 54 14.56 7.27 -0.88
CA LEU A 54 14.54 7.09 -2.34
C LEU A 54 15.78 7.66 -3.06
N ASN A 55 16.69 8.34 -2.34
CA ASN A 55 17.88 8.92 -2.94
C ASN A 55 18.90 7.81 -3.32
N PRO A 56 19.26 7.66 -4.60
CA PRO A 56 20.22 6.66 -5.06
C PRO A 56 21.64 6.81 -4.47
N SER A 57 21.97 8.01 -3.95
CA SER A 57 23.28 8.26 -3.33
C SER A 57 23.47 7.59 -1.98
N PHE A 58 22.38 7.26 -1.27
CA PHE A 58 22.46 6.63 0.06
C PHE A 58 22.43 5.10 -0.03
N LYS A 59 23.50 4.53 -0.60
CA LYS A 59 23.63 3.08 -0.79
C LYS A 59 23.88 2.32 0.51
N GLU A 60 24.41 3.00 1.51
CA GLU A 60 24.85 2.48 2.81
C GLU A 60 23.69 2.23 3.80
N ILE A 61 22.45 2.66 3.49
CA ILE A 61 21.31 2.44 4.38
C ILE A 61 21.10 0.92 4.59
N SER A 62 21.33 0.47 5.82
CA SER A 62 21.16 -0.94 6.20
C SER A 62 19.70 -1.38 6.11
N PRO A 63 19.41 -2.67 5.91
CA PRO A 63 18.03 -3.19 5.85
C PRO A 63 17.17 -2.81 7.05
N LEU A 64 17.74 -2.86 8.26
CA LEU A 64 17.03 -2.49 9.48
C LEU A 64 16.76 -0.98 9.55
N SER A 65 17.76 -0.15 9.23
CA SER A 65 17.58 1.31 9.19
C SER A 65 16.53 1.71 8.16
N GLU A 66 16.53 1.09 6.98
CA GLU A 66 15.51 1.30 5.96
C GLU A 66 14.10 0.99 6.49
N MET A 67 13.92 -0.18 7.10
CA MET A 67 12.66 -0.58 7.71
C MET A 67 12.20 0.43 8.76
N LEU A 68 13.08 0.86 9.65
CA LEU A 68 12.76 1.84 10.70
C LEU A 68 12.35 3.20 10.12
N LEU A 69 13.02 3.68 9.08
CA LEU A 69 12.65 4.93 8.39
C LEU A 69 11.25 4.84 7.75
N TYR A 70 10.90 3.70 7.14
CA TYR A 70 9.53 3.45 6.67
C TYR A 70 8.53 3.47 7.81
N MET A 71 8.87 2.86 8.96
CA MET A 71 8.00 2.84 10.14
C MET A 71 7.79 4.22 10.75
N VAL A 72 8.82 5.08 10.79
CA VAL A 72 8.68 6.48 11.23
C VAL A 72 7.72 7.25 10.31
N CYS A 73 7.86 7.13 8.97
CA CYS A 73 6.93 7.75 8.03
C CYS A 73 5.49 7.28 8.27
N ARG A 74 5.31 5.98 8.50
CA ARG A 74 3.99 5.37 8.74
C ARG A 74 3.36 5.84 10.02
N ASN A 75 4.11 5.87 11.13
CA ASN A 75 3.59 6.37 12.39
C ASN A 75 3.06 7.80 12.25
N GLN A 76 3.85 8.68 11.62
CA GLN A 76 3.45 10.06 11.41
C GLN A 76 2.19 10.16 10.53
N LEU A 77 2.12 9.37 9.46
CA LEU A 77 0.95 9.35 8.56
C LEU A 77 -0.30 8.79 9.24
N VAL A 78 -0.16 7.76 10.08
CA VAL A 78 -1.26 7.17 10.85
C VAL A 78 -1.85 8.20 11.79
N GLU A 79 -1.01 8.91 12.53
CA GLU A 79 -1.45 9.89 13.53
C GLU A 79 -2.02 11.16 12.91
N GLU A 80 -1.31 11.78 11.97
CA GLU A 80 -1.70 13.09 11.41
C GLU A 80 -2.82 12.98 10.37
N VAL A 81 -2.93 11.83 9.67
CA VAL A 81 -3.80 11.73 8.51
C VAL A 81 -4.81 10.59 8.63
N ILE A 82 -4.33 9.33 8.77
CA ILE A 82 -5.23 8.18 8.62
C ILE A 82 -6.30 8.18 9.70
N ILE A 83 -5.91 8.24 10.98
CA ILE A 83 -6.86 8.23 12.11
C ILE A 83 -7.86 9.39 12.04
N PRO A 84 -7.44 10.67 11.85
CA PRO A 84 -8.37 11.79 11.76
C PRO A 84 -9.37 11.68 10.61
N TYR A 85 -8.93 11.23 9.42
CA TYR A 85 -9.83 11.12 8.27
C TYR A 85 -10.76 9.91 8.36
N LEU A 86 -10.33 8.80 8.96
CA LEU A 86 -11.21 7.67 9.26
C LEU A 86 -12.32 8.07 10.24
N LYS A 87 -11.99 8.87 11.28
CA LYS A 87 -12.99 9.43 12.20
C LYS A 87 -14.01 10.34 11.49
N LYS A 88 -13.60 11.07 10.46
CA LYS A 88 -14.47 11.92 9.62
C LYS A 88 -15.26 11.15 8.55
N GLY A 89 -15.17 9.81 8.52
CA GLY A 89 -15.92 8.95 7.60
C GLY A 89 -15.38 8.93 6.16
N TYR A 90 -14.12 9.25 5.94
CA TYR A 90 -13.49 9.19 4.61
C TYR A 90 -13.19 7.76 4.17
N ILE A 91 -13.25 7.53 2.86
CA ILE A 91 -12.61 6.40 2.20
C ILE A 91 -11.16 6.81 1.91
N ILE A 92 -10.20 6.12 2.50
CA ILE A 92 -8.78 6.37 2.28
C ILE A 92 -8.25 5.36 1.26
N LEU A 93 -7.60 5.85 0.21
CA LEU A 93 -6.88 5.08 -0.81
C LEU A 93 -5.39 5.35 -0.63
N CYS A 94 -4.64 4.36 -0.17
CA CYS A 94 -3.22 4.48 0.14
C CYS A 94 -2.37 3.75 -0.91
N ASP A 95 -1.42 4.45 -1.52
CA ASP A 95 -0.38 3.84 -2.37
C ASP A 95 0.72 3.33 -1.44
N ARG A 96 0.72 2.04 -1.17
CA ARG A 96 1.52 1.28 -0.21
C ARG A 96 1.17 1.54 1.26
N PHE A 97 1.27 0.48 2.06
CA PHE A 97 1.17 0.51 3.52
C PHE A 97 2.03 -0.61 4.11
N LEU A 98 1.63 -1.20 5.23
CA LEU A 98 2.41 -2.18 5.99
C LEU A 98 2.80 -3.43 5.18
N ASP A 99 1.92 -3.89 4.28
CA ASP A 99 2.21 -5.08 3.45
C ASP A 99 3.44 -4.85 2.55
N SER A 100 3.72 -3.59 2.13
CA SER A 100 4.97 -3.22 1.45
C SER A 100 6.20 -3.46 2.34
N THR A 101 6.14 -3.13 3.64
CA THR A 101 7.29 -3.34 4.54
C THR A 101 7.60 -4.83 4.71
N PHE A 102 6.57 -5.66 4.86
CA PHE A 102 6.78 -7.11 4.87
C PHE A 102 7.39 -7.61 3.55
N ALA A 103 6.87 -7.14 2.41
CA ALA A 103 7.36 -7.57 1.10
C ALA A 103 8.81 -7.10 0.83
N TYR A 104 9.10 -5.82 1.01
CA TYR A 104 10.39 -5.21 0.66
C TYR A 104 11.45 -5.46 1.71
N GLN A 105 11.22 -5.05 2.96
CA GLN A 105 12.23 -5.17 4.01
C GLN A 105 12.28 -6.59 4.59
N GLY A 106 11.13 -7.27 4.69
CA GLY A 106 11.07 -8.66 5.17
C GLY A 106 11.57 -9.63 4.10
N PHE A 107 10.73 -9.95 3.11
CA PHE A 107 11.06 -10.94 2.09
C PHE A 107 12.19 -10.51 1.15
N GLY A 108 12.22 -9.23 0.77
CA GLY A 108 13.24 -8.68 -0.12
C GLY A 108 14.63 -8.58 0.51
N LEU A 109 14.73 -8.00 1.72
CA LEU A 109 15.99 -7.69 2.40
C LEU A 109 16.34 -8.63 3.56
N GLY A 110 15.44 -9.53 3.97
CA GLY A 110 15.70 -10.49 5.03
C GLY A 110 15.58 -9.96 6.45
N VAL A 111 14.91 -8.81 6.66
CA VAL A 111 14.59 -8.35 8.02
C VAL A 111 13.59 -9.31 8.67
N ASP A 112 13.83 -9.69 9.93
CA ASP A 112 12.97 -10.62 10.66
C ASP A 112 11.50 -10.14 10.66
N LEU A 113 10.61 -10.99 10.14
CA LEU A 113 9.17 -10.69 10.04
C LEU A 113 8.52 -10.51 11.41
N LYS A 114 9.01 -11.18 12.46
CA LYS A 114 8.51 -11.01 13.84
C LYS A 114 8.88 -9.62 14.37
N LEU A 115 10.10 -9.15 14.07
CA LEU A 115 10.52 -7.80 14.43
C LEU A 115 9.67 -6.75 13.69
N ILE A 116 9.48 -6.91 12.37
CA ILE A 116 8.61 -6.02 11.58
C ILE A 116 7.22 -5.94 12.22
N LYS A 117 6.63 -7.09 12.55
CA LYS A 117 5.31 -7.14 13.17
C LYS A 117 5.30 -6.42 14.52
N LYS A 118 6.27 -6.68 15.40
CA LYS A 118 6.35 -6.06 16.73
C LYS A 118 6.43 -4.53 16.63
N VAL A 119 7.25 -4.01 15.73
CA VAL A 119 7.35 -2.56 15.51
C VAL A 119 6.05 -2.02 14.92
N ALA A 120 5.46 -2.72 13.93
CA ALA A 120 4.21 -2.32 13.30
C ALA A 120 3.04 -2.24 14.29
N ASP A 121 2.95 -3.14 15.26
CA ASP A 121 1.89 -3.14 16.29
C ASP A 121 1.90 -1.83 17.09
N SER A 122 3.09 -1.28 17.40
CA SER A 122 3.23 0.03 18.07
C SER A 122 2.95 1.20 17.12
N VAL A 123 3.48 1.15 15.89
CA VAL A 123 3.47 2.24 14.90
C VAL A 123 2.09 2.44 14.28
N CYS A 124 1.39 1.36 13.96
CA CYS A 124 0.10 1.43 13.28
C CYS A 124 -1.08 1.68 14.22
N LYS A 125 -0.90 1.62 15.55
CA LYS A 125 -1.96 1.88 16.55
C LYS A 125 -3.27 1.10 16.26
N GLY A 126 -3.15 -0.15 15.86
CA GLY A 126 -4.28 -1.00 15.48
C GLY A 126 -4.90 -0.70 14.11
N ILE A 127 -4.38 0.28 13.37
CA ILE A 127 -4.86 0.57 12.01
C ILE A 127 -4.36 -0.52 11.05
N THR A 128 -5.32 -1.15 10.40
CA THR A 128 -5.09 -2.16 9.35
C THR A 128 -6.01 -1.83 8.17
N PRO A 129 -5.59 -1.98 6.92
CA PRO A 129 -6.49 -1.83 5.78
C PRO A 129 -7.69 -2.77 5.87
N ASP A 130 -8.88 -2.25 5.62
CA ASP A 130 -10.10 -3.08 5.50
C ASP A 130 -10.01 -4.01 4.28
N LEU A 131 -9.22 -3.61 3.27
CA LEU A 131 -8.86 -4.40 2.11
C LEU A 131 -7.54 -3.91 1.54
N THR A 132 -6.66 -4.85 1.17
CA THR A 132 -5.46 -4.62 0.38
C THR A 132 -5.65 -5.18 -1.03
N VAL A 133 -5.39 -4.38 -2.04
CA VAL A 133 -5.35 -4.78 -3.45
C VAL A 133 -3.90 -4.92 -3.87
N VAL A 134 -3.45 -6.14 -4.17
CA VAL A 134 -2.14 -6.40 -4.73
C VAL A 134 -2.27 -6.48 -6.25
N LEU A 135 -1.64 -5.54 -6.96
CA LEU A 135 -1.54 -5.56 -8.41
C LEU A 135 -0.35 -6.42 -8.81
N ASP A 136 -0.61 -7.64 -9.24
CA ASP A 136 0.43 -8.60 -9.64
C ASP A 136 0.81 -8.42 -11.10
N LEU A 137 2.11 -8.27 -11.33
CA LEU A 137 2.71 -8.11 -12.65
C LEU A 137 4.08 -8.81 -12.64
N PRO A 138 4.49 -9.48 -13.73
CA PRO A 138 5.85 -9.97 -13.88
C PRO A 138 6.88 -8.85 -13.64
N VAL A 139 7.92 -9.16 -12.87
CA VAL A 139 8.89 -8.15 -12.40
C VAL A 139 9.57 -7.43 -13.57
N GLU A 140 9.97 -8.19 -14.58
CA GLU A 140 10.66 -7.68 -15.76
C GLU A 140 9.80 -6.67 -16.53
N GLU A 141 8.50 -6.94 -16.61
CA GLU A 141 7.54 -6.03 -17.25
C GLU A 141 7.32 -4.78 -16.40
N GLY A 142 7.22 -4.94 -15.08
CA GLY A 142 7.08 -3.83 -14.15
C GLY A 142 8.25 -2.86 -14.21
N LEU A 143 9.48 -3.36 -14.18
CA LEU A 143 10.69 -2.54 -14.27
C LEU A 143 10.80 -1.81 -15.61
N LYS A 144 10.41 -2.45 -16.73
CA LYS A 144 10.33 -1.78 -18.05
C LYS A 144 9.32 -0.61 -18.03
N ARG A 145 8.18 -0.77 -17.35
CA ARG A 145 7.15 0.28 -17.24
C ARG A 145 7.53 1.42 -16.31
N ALA A 146 8.38 1.18 -15.28
CA ALA A 146 8.82 2.19 -14.31
C ALA A 146 9.66 3.31 -14.94
N GLY A 147 10.32 3.06 -16.09
CA GLY A 147 11.01 4.08 -16.87
C GLY A 147 12.53 4.10 -16.66
N LYS A 148 13.19 5.25 -17.01
CA LYS A 148 14.66 5.36 -17.02
C LYS A 148 15.28 6.00 -15.78
N LYS A 149 14.50 6.70 -14.95
CA LYS A 149 15.00 7.32 -13.70
C LYS A 149 14.58 6.46 -12.54
N PHE A 150 15.48 5.60 -12.11
CA PHE A 150 15.26 4.71 -10.99
C PHE A 150 15.63 5.37 -9.65
N ASP A 151 14.79 5.18 -8.66
CA ASP A 151 15.12 5.50 -7.27
C ASP A 151 16.00 4.41 -6.63
N ARG A 152 16.42 4.61 -5.38
CA ARG A 152 17.30 3.68 -4.65
C ARG A 152 16.72 2.27 -4.52
N ILE A 153 15.42 2.11 -4.53
CA ILE A 153 14.76 0.81 -4.42
C ILE A 153 14.68 0.13 -5.79
N GLU A 154 14.36 0.89 -6.82
CA GLU A 154 14.17 0.41 -8.20
C GLU A 154 15.48 -0.05 -8.85
N ILE A 155 16.63 0.52 -8.43
CA ILE A 155 17.97 0.10 -8.94
C ILE A 155 18.46 -1.24 -8.39
N ARG A 156 17.75 -1.86 -7.46
CA ARG A 156 18.12 -3.16 -6.91
C ARG A 156 18.02 -4.26 -7.96
N ASP A 157 18.67 -5.38 -7.68
CA ASP A 157 18.75 -6.50 -8.61
C ASP A 157 17.37 -7.17 -8.84
N LEU A 158 17.26 -7.88 -9.95
CA LEU A 158 16.04 -8.59 -10.33
C LEU A 158 15.59 -9.60 -9.26
N LYS A 159 16.56 -10.30 -8.63
CA LYS A 159 16.27 -11.28 -7.58
C LYS A 159 15.59 -10.64 -6.36
N PHE A 160 16.00 -9.41 -6.01
CA PHE A 160 15.33 -8.66 -4.95
C PHE A 160 13.85 -8.40 -5.30
N HIS A 161 13.58 -7.90 -6.49
CA HIS A 161 12.21 -7.62 -6.93
C HIS A 161 11.36 -8.90 -7.06
N GLN A 162 11.95 -10.01 -7.45
CA GLN A 162 11.28 -11.32 -7.46
C GLN A 162 10.90 -11.75 -6.04
N ARG A 163 11.81 -11.65 -5.05
CA ARG A 163 11.49 -11.94 -3.64
C ARG A 163 10.38 -11.03 -3.09
N VAL A 164 10.38 -9.76 -3.48
CA VAL A 164 9.32 -8.82 -3.10
C VAL A 164 7.95 -9.25 -3.65
N ARG A 165 7.88 -9.60 -4.95
CA ARG A 165 6.64 -10.11 -5.57
C ARG A 165 6.16 -11.38 -4.88
N GLU A 166 7.04 -12.35 -4.66
CA GLU A 166 6.73 -13.58 -3.92
C GLU A 166 6.23 -13.28 -2.50
N GLY A 167 6.84 -12.28 -1.83
CA GLY A 167 6.42 -11.81 -0.52
C GLY A 167 4.97 -11.36 -0.51
N TYR A 168 4.54 -10.55 -1.48
CA TYR A 168 3.13 -10.16 -1.61
C TYR A 168 2.21 -11.35 -1.83
N LEU A 169 2.59 -12.31 -2.67
CA LEU A 169 1.79 -13.51 -2.94
C LEU A 169 1.68 -14.41 -1.68
N LYS A 170 2.76 -14.54 -0.90
CA LYS A 170 2.74 -15.24 0.39
C LYS A 170 1.82 -14.55 1.39
N LEU A 171 1.88 -13.22 1.51
CA LEU A 171 0.98 -12.44 2.37
C LEU A 171 -0.48 -12.60 1.96
N ALA A 172 -0.78 -12.62 0.65
CA ALA A 172 -2.14 -12.85 0.17
C ALA A 172 -2.69 -14.24 0.54
N LYS A 173 -1.84 -15.27 0.51
CA LYS A 173 -2.20 -16.62 0.97
C LYS A 173 -2.45 -16.67 2.48
N LEU A 174 -1.68 -15.92 3.28
CA LEU A 174 -1.83 -15.85 4.73
C LEU A 174 -3.08 -15.06 5.15
N TYR A 175 -3.43 -14.01 4.40
CA TYR A 175 -4.55 -13.12 4.73
C TYR A 175 -5.60 -13.01 3.60
N PRO A 176 -6.18 -14.13 3.11
CA PRO A 176 -7.02 -14.15 1.91
C PRO A 176 -8.33 -13.35 2.04
N LYS A 177 -8.81 -13.14 3.27
CA LYS A 177 -9.99 -12.29 3.53
C LYS A 177 -9.69 -10.81 3.35
N ARG A 178 -8.46 -10.35 3.65
CA ARG A 178 -8.02 -8.96 3.60
C ARG A 178 -7.28 -8.61 2.31
N ILE A 179 -6.47 -9.50 1.76
CA ILE A 179 -5.60 -9.23 0.60
C ILE A 179 -6.17 -9.92 -0.63
N LYS A 180 -6.40 -9.14 -1.69
CA LYS A 180 -6.86 -9.63 -2.99
C LYS A 180 -5.79 -9.35 -4.05
N VAL A 181 -5.35 -10.40 -4.73
CA VAL A 181 -4.40 -10.32 -5.84
C VAL A 181 -5.18 -10.14 -7.13
N ILE A 182 -4.78 -9.17 -7.94
CA ILE A 182 -5.33 -8.88 -9.26
C ILE A 182 -4.20 -8.94 -10.27
N ALA A 183 -4.27 -9.84 -11.22
CA ALA A 183 -3.38 -9.84 -12.36
C ALA A 183 -3.65 -8.58 -13.20
N VAL A 184 -2.61 -7.77 -13.40
CA VAL A 184 -2.71 -6.53 -14.17
C VAL A 184 -3.04 -6.85 -15.64
N GLN A 185 -4.09 -6.24 -16.16
CA GLN A 185 -4.48 -6.39 -17.56
C GLN A 185 -3.72 -5.40 -18.44
N ASN A 186 -3.64 -5.68 -19.74
CA ASN A 186 -2.97 -4.81 -20.70
C ASN A 186 -3.57 -3.41 -20.73
N GLU A 187 -4.91 -3.32 -20.67
CA GLU A 187 -5.60 -2.05 -20.57
C GLU A 187 -5.88 -1.64 -19.13
N PRO A 188 -5.50 -0.42 -18.70
CA PRO A 188 -5.73 0.07 -17.36
C PRO A 188 -7.20 0.04 -16.92
N LEU A 189 -8.14 0.28 -17.84
CA LEU A 189 -9.57 0.28 -17.53
C LEU A 189 -10.11 -1.11 -17.25
N SER A 190 -9.55 -2.15 -17.84
CA SER A 190 -9.93 -3.55 -17.56
C SER A 190 -9.53 -3.94 -16.13
N THR A 191 -8.29 -3.61 -15.71
CA THR A 191 -7.86 -3.77 -14.31
C THR A 191 -8.76 -2.95 -13.36
N GLN A 192 -9.13 -1.73 -13.76
CA GLN A 192 -9.96 -0.84 -12.94
C GLN A 192 -11.36 -1.40 -12.71
N LYS A 193 -11.98 -2.06 -13.68
CA LYS A 193 -13.30 -2.71 -13.52
C LYS A 193 -13.25 -3.76 -12.41
N ILE A 194 -12.24 -4.64 -12.43
CA ILE A 194 -12.05 -5.68 -11.40
C ILE A 194 -11.87 -5.04 -10.01
N ILE A 195 -11.06 -3.97 -9.92
CA ILE A 195 -10.85 -3.24 -8.66
C ILE A 195 -12.17 -2.66 -8.16
N GLN A 196 -12.96 -2.03 -9.02
CA GLN A 196 -14.25 -1.44 -8.64
C GLN A 196 -15.19 -2.48 -8.06
N GLU A 197 -15.35 -3.64 -8.70
CA GLU A 197 -16.20 -4.73 -8.22
C GLU A 197 -15.81 -5.19 -6.81
N ILE A 198 -14.51 -5.41 -6.58
CA ILE A 198 -13.99 -5.86 -5.29
C ILE A 198 -14.21 -4.79 -4.21
N ILE A 199 -13.92 -3.53 -4.52
CA ILE A 199 -14.08 -2.39 -3.60
C ILE A 199 -15.55 -2.17 -3.26
N PHE A 200 -16.46 -2.21 -4.26
CA PHE A 200 -17.90 -2.05 -4.01
C PHE A 200 -18.47 -3.17 -3.15
N LYS A 201 -18.12 -4.42 -3.46
CA LYS A 201 -18.51 -5.58 -2.64
C LYS A 201 -18.09 -5.40 -1.18
N LYS A 202 -16.86 -4.91 -0.95
CA LYS A 202 -16.35 -4.65 0.40
C LYS A 202 -17.09 -3.49 1.08
N LEU A 203 -17.34 -2.38 0.37
CA LEU A 203 -18.08 -1.24 0.89
C LEU A 203 -19.52 -1.61 1.29
N CYS A 204 -20.24 -2.38 0.46
CA CYS A 204 -21.57 -2.87 0.77
C CYS A 204 -21.58 -3.76 2.02
N HIS A 205 -20.60 -4.66 2.14
CA HIS A 205 -20.47 -5.51 3.32
C HIS A 205 -20.24 -4.71 4.60
N LEU A 206 -19.34 -3.72 4.57
CA LEU A 206 -19.04 -2.87 5.74
C LEU A 206 -20.23 -1.99 6.14
N ARG A 207 -21.05 -1.53 5.19
CA ARG A 207 -22.29 -0.77 5.49
C ARG A 207 -23.32 -1.63 6.21
N LYS A 208 -23.59 -2.84 5.72
CA LYS A 208 -24.50 -3.79 6.37
C LYS A 208 -24.10 -4.08 7.82
N LEU A 209 -22.78 -4.30 8.08
CA LEU A 209 -22.26 -4.51 9.42
C LEU A 209 -22.41 -3.30 10.35
N SER A 210 -22.47 -2.07 9.81
CA SER A 210 -22.69 -0.86 10.63
C SER A 210 -24.15 -0.66 10.98
N GLU A 211 -25.09 -1.09 10.13
CA GLU A 211 -26.53 -1.02 10.35
C GLU A 211 -26.98 -2.03 11.41
N THR A 212 -26.45 -3.25 11.39
CA THR A 212 -26.74 -4.30 12.39
C THR A 212 -26.17 -4.03 13.79
N LYS A 213 -25.20 -3.13 13.95
CA LYS A 213 -24.64 -2.75 15.26
C LYS A 213 -25.37 -1.60 15.94
N ASN A 214 -26.30 -0.97 15.25
CA ASN A 214 -27.14 0.15 15.77
C ASN A 214 -28.58 -0.29 16.11
N LEU A 215 -28.86 -1.60 16.07
CA LEU A 215 -30.03 -2.29 16.59
C LEU A 215 -29.68 -3.03 17.88
#